data_7ca5c25ec857740e145970d643b3d0f3
#
_entry.id   7ca5c25ec857740e145970d643b3d0f3
#
_cell.length_a   1.000
_cell.length_b   1.000
_cell.length_c   1.000
_cell.angle_alpha   90.00
_cell.angle_beta   90.00
_cell.angle_gamma   90.00
#
_symmetry.space_group_name_H-M   'P 1'
#
loop_
_entity.id
_entity.type
_entity.pdbx_description
1 polymer ?
#
loop_
_entity_poly.entity_id
_entity_poly.type
_entity_poly.pdbx_seq_one_letter_code
_entity_poly.pdbx_strand_id
1 'polypeptide(L)'
;MTPSATSVTATSSTAAPATAPTAAASTATARHFKVTLTGVELAENQKPAQGPSVEAFCPPELAGHPVFMVLPGGAYHQHAEHEGRDVALWLNSLGLNAAVLAYSVAEDVPADALHPAPLRDARAVLAWLRGGESGFSVDTSRIGVMGFSAGGHLAATLSTGVDASAGPALDRPDLAVLAYPVISMVSHCHEGSVEALLGPAPALSQRRALSADQAVDAATPPTFLWHTADDDAVPVENSLSHAGALARHGVPFALHVFPQGRHGLGLAVNEPGPGRHPAADWSRLCQNWLDGRGWLDGWPA
;
A
#
# COMPACT_ATOMS: atom_id res chain seq x y z
N MET A 1 21.46 -16.80 20.70
CA MET A 1 21.46 -16.68 19.24
C MET A 1 21.52 -15.20 18.92
N THR A 2 22.62 -14.74 18.35
CA THR A 2 22.86 -13.34 18.02
C THR A 2 22.08 -12.97 16.76
N PRO A 3 21.38 -11.81 16.67
CA PRO A 3 20.72 -11.40 15.45
C PRO A 3 21.75 -11.14 14.34
N SER A 4 21.49 -11.68 13.17
CA SER A 4 22.28 -11.48 11.96
C SER A 4 22.13 -10.02 11.49
N ALA A 5 23.25 -9.35 11.27
CA ALA A 5 23.26 -7.97 10.80
C ALA A 5 22.72 -7.86 9.38
N THR A 6 21.73 -7.00 9.19
CA THR A 6 21.15 -6.67 7.86
C THR A 6 22.17 -5.82 7.10
N SER A 7 22.67 -6.30 5.96
CA SER A 7 23.52 -5.49 5.09
C SER A 7 22.67 -4.61 4.15
N VAL A 8 22.87 -3.31 4.22
CA VAL A 8 22.24 -2.30 3.34
C VAL A 8 23.21 -1.99 2.21
N THR A 9 22.84 -2.32 0.97
CA THR A 9 23.60 -1.88 -0.22
C THR A 9 22.84 -0.72 -0.87
N ALA A 10 23.36 0.49 -0.76
CA ALA A 10 22.80 1.69 -1.37
C ALA A 10 23.44 1.93 -2.74
N THR A 11 22.65 1.92 -3.81
CA THR A 11 23.10 2.38 -5.13
C THR A 11 22.48 3.74 -5.45
N SER A 12 23.31 4.78 -5.59
CA SER A 12 22.86 6.11 -6.00
C SER A 12 22.86 6.22 -7.53
N SER A 13 21.71 6.53 -8.13
CA SER A 13 21.59 6.85 -9.56
C SER A 13 21.29 8.35 -9.73
N THR A 14 22.16 9.06 -10.43
CA THR A 14 21.94 10.45 -10.86
C THR A 14 21.44 10.44 -12.31
N ALA A 15 20.18 10.82 -12.52
CA ALA A 15 19.62 11.03 -13.86
C ALA A 15 19.61 12.54 -14.18
N ALA A 16 20.03 12.90 -15.40
CA ALA A 16 20.11 14.26 -15.92
C ALA A 16 18.71 14.80 -16.33
N PRO A 17 18.46 16.12 -16.27
CA PRO A 17 17.13 16.70 -16.42
C PRO A 17 16.75 16.94 -17.88
N ALA A 18 15.48 16.69 -18.20
CA ALA A 18 14.79 17.16 -19.41
C ALA A 18 14.21 18.58 -19.15
N THR A 19 14.43 19.48 -20.08
CA THR A 19 14.07 20.90 -20.01
C THR A 19 12.60 21.17 -20.31
N ALA A 20 11.90 21.88 -19.39
CA ALA A 20 10.67 22.64 -19.63
C ALA A 20 10.46 23.72 -18.53
N PRO A 21 9.60 24.74 -18.70
CA PRO A 21 9.95 26.12 -18.31
C PRO A 21 9.66 26.53 -16.88
N THR A 22 10.50 27.43 -16.41
CA THR A 22 10.56 28.26 -15.21
C THR A 22 9.29 28.48 -14.38
N ALA A 23 9.28 27.84 -13.18
CA ALA A 23 8.85 28.45 -11.95
C ALA A 23 9.88 28.04 -10.89
N ALA A 24 10.43 29.00 -10.15
CA ALA A 24 11.51 28.79 -9.19
C ALA A 24 10.99 27.99 -7.99
N ALA A 25 11.15 26.67 -8.03
CA ALA A 25 11.04 25.78 -6.90
C ALA A 25 12.45 25.23 -6.61
N SER A 26 12.88 25.38 -5.38
CA SER A 26 14.12 24.82 -4.85
C SER A 26 14.22 23.34 -5.24
N THR A 27 15.19 23.00 -6.10
CA THR A 27 15.48 21.63 -6.51
C THR A 27 16.26 20.92 -5.40
N ALA A 28 15.57 20.54 -4.33
CA ALA A 28 16.07 19.52 -3.43
C ALA A 28 16.00 18.18 -4.20
N THR A 29 17.13 17.61 -4.55
CA THR A 29 17.22 16.32 -5.23
C THR A 29 16.74 15.25 -4.27
N ALA A 30 15.50 14.78 -4.43
CA ALA A 30 14.98 13.67 -3.66
C ALA A 30 15.93 12.46 -3.84
N ARG A 31 16.50 11.98 -2.73
CA ARG A 31 17.36 10.79 -2.77
C ARG A 31 16.46 9.57 -2.74
N HIS A 32 16.40 8.85 -3.87
CA HIS A 32 15.71 7.57 -3.96
C HIS A 32 16.69 6.45 -3.58
N PHE A 33 16.28 5.59 -2.67
CA PHE A 33 17.05 4.42 -2.29
C PHE A 33 16.22 3.18 -2.59
N LYS A 34 16.78 2.24 -3.33
CA LYS A 34 16.20 0.90 -3.44
C LYS A 34 16.92 0.00 -2.44
N VAL A 35 16.17 -0.53 -1.49
CA VAL A 35 16.66 -1.47 -0.47
C VAL A 35 16.05 -2.83 -0.76
N THR A 36 16.88 -3.85 -0.94
CA THR A 36 16.41 -5.23 -0.96
C THR A 36 16.55 -5.78 0.45
N LEU A 37 15.47 -6.26 1.03
CA LEU A 37 15.49 -6.85 2.36
C LEU A 37 16.13 -8.23 2.28
N THR A 38 17.34 -8.37 2.86
CA THR A 38 17.99 -9.66 3.03
C THR A 38 17.66 -10.20 4.41
N GLY A 39 17.29 -11.50 4.50
CA GLY A 39 16.92 -12.15 5.77
C GLY A 39 15.41 -12.34 5.98
N VAL A 40 14.56 -11.90 5.05
CA VAL A 40 13.19 -12.41 4.95
C VAL A 40 13.29 -13.89 4.54
N GLU A 41 12.72 -14.80 5.33
CA GLU A 41 12.66 -16.21 4.93
C GLU A 41 11.86 -16.34 3.63
N LEU A 42 12.60 -16.54 2.52
CA LEU A 42 12.02 -16.78 1.21
C LEU A 42 11.45 -18.21 1.21
N ALA A 43 10.32 -18.40 0.52
CA ALA A 43 9.86 -19.76 0.24
C ALA A 43 10.95 -20.54 -0.51
N GLU A 44 11.10 -21.85 -0.26
CA GLU A 44 12.19 -22.68 -0.80
C GLU A 44 12.39 -22.58 -2.33
N ASN A 45 11.40 -22.09 -3.06
CA ASN A 45 11.39 -21.96 -4.53
C ASN A 45 11.55 -20.51 -5.04
N GLN A 46 11.73 -19.51 -4.16
CA GLN A 46 11.97 -18.12 -4.59
C GLN A 46 13.41 -17.95 -5.06
N LYS A 47 13.59 -17.33 -6.23
CA LYS A 47 14.93 -16.98 -6.70
C LYS A 47 15.51 -15.91 -5.77
N PRO A 48 16.76 -16.08 -5.26
CA PRO A 48 17.40 -15.13 -4.32
C PRO A 48 17.52 -13.68 -4.82
N ALA A 49 17.38 -13.47 -6.12
CA ALA A 49 17.47 -12.14 -6.74
C ALA A 49 16.14 -11.37 -6.80
N GLN A 50 15.04 -11.93 -6.32
CA GLN A 50 13.68 -11.41 -6.48
C GLN A 50 12.91 -11.34 -5.15
N GLY A 51 13.60 -11.19 -4.03
CA GLY A 51 12.96 -10.90 -2.75
C GLY A 51 12.29 -9.51 -2.75
N PRO A 52 11.42 -9.23 -1.76
CA PRO A 52 10.74 -7.96 -1.67
C PRO A 52 11.76 -6.81 -1.65
N SER A 53 11.46 -5.74 -2.37
CA SER A 53 12.29 -4.55 -2.38
C SER A 53 11.49 -3.31 -2.03
N VAL A 54 12.12 -2.38 -1.32
CA VAL A 54 11.52 -1.10 -0.94
C VAL A 54 12.23 0.02 -1.69
N GLU A 55 11.46 0.85 -2.38
CA GLU A 55 11.94 2.14 -2.87
C GLU A 55 11.51 3.22 -1.89
N ALA A 56 12.47 3.83 -1.19
CA ALA A 56 12.19 4.80 -0.15
C ALA A 56 12.24 6.24 -0.68
N PHE A 57 11.23 7.01 -0.33
CA PHE A 57 11.06 8.43 -0.61
C PHE A 57 11.05 9.18 0.73
N CYS A 58 12.22 9.27 1.34
CA CYS A 58 12.44 9.84 2.68
C CYS A 58 13.49 10.97 2.56
N PRO A 59 13.10 12.14 2.01
CA PRO A 59 14.03 13.24 1.85
C PRO A 59 14.43 13.82 3.25
N PRO A 60 15.65 14.38 3.39
CA PRO A 60 16.16 14.84 4.69
C PRO A 60 15.28 15.88 5.39
N GLU A 61 14.56 16.69 4.64
CA GLU A 61 13.62 17.70 5.16
C GLU A 61 12.40 17.09 5.86
N LEU A 62 12.09 15.82 5.59
CA LEU A 62 11.01 15.07 6.24
C LEU A 62 11.53 14.13 7.34
N ALA A 63 12.75 14.36 7.84
CA ALA A 63 13.30 13.57 8.92
C ALA A 63 12.40 13.65 10.17
N GLY A 64 12.04 12.47 10.72
CA GLY A 64 11.16 12.35 11.89
C GLY A 64 9.67 12.53 11.59
N HIS A 65 9.27 12.68 10.33
CA HIS A 65 7.87 12.72 9.93
C HIS A 65 7.31 11.30 9.76
N PRO A 66 5.96 11.13 9.80
CA PRO A 66 5.31 9.84 9.57
C PRO A 66 5.68 9.23 8.22
N VAL A 67 5.56 7.91 8.12
CA VAL A 67 5.83 7.18 6.86
C VAL A 67 4.64 6.35 6.43
N PHE A 68 4.35 6.34 5.12
CA PHE A 68 3.40 5.42 4.51
C PHE A 68 4.12 4.32 3.74
N MET A 69 3.78 3.07 4.04
CA MET A 69 4.09 1.94 3.16
C MET A 69 3.07 1.93 2.02
N VAL A 70 3.53 2.13 0.78
CA VAL A 70 2.69 2.17 -0.42
C VAL A 70 2.73 0.81 -1.09
N LEU A 71 1.56 0.23 -1.34
CA LEU A 71 1.33 -1.09 -1.93
C LEU A 71 0.59 -0.91 -3.27
N PRO A 72 1.32 -0.89 -4.41
CA PRO A 72 0.69 -0.77 -5.73
C PRO A 72 -0.22 -1.95 -6.04
N GLY A 73 -1.22 -1.76 -6.92
CA GLY A 73 -2.05 -2.82 -7.47
C GLY A 73 -1.34 -3.63 -8.55
N GLY A 74 -2.13 -4.38 -9.35
CA GLY A 74 -1.65 -5.24 -10.43
C GLY A 74 -2.11 -6.69 -10.30
N ALA A 75 -3.25 -6.91 -9.63
CA ALA A 75 -3.93 -8.21 -9.49
C ALA A 75 -3.06 -9.33 -8.88
N TYR A 76 -2.02 -9.00 -8.13
CA TYR A 76 -0.98 -9.94 -7.65
C TYR A 76 -0.15 -10.59 -8.77
N HIS A 77 -0.32 -10.18 -10.02
CA HIS A 77 0.52 -10.65 -11.13
C HIS A 77 1.76 -9.77 -11.31
N GLN A 78 1.61 -8.47 -11.20
CA GLN A 78 2.64 -7.45 -11.40
C GLN A 78 2.38 -6.24 -10.50
N HIS A 79 3.18 -5.18 -10.63
CA HIS A 79 2.95 -3.91 -9.94
C HIS A 79 2.55 -2.80 -10.92
N ALA A 80 1.53 -2.02 -10.55
CA ALA A 80 1.10 -0.83 -11.29
C ALA A 80 2.02 0.35 -10.92
N GLU A 81 2.97 0.72 -11.77
CA GLU A 81 4.02 1.71 -11.48
C GLU A 81 3.47 3.08 -11.04
N HIS A 82 2.38 3.54 -11.67
CA HIS A 82 1.75 4.83 -11.36
C HIS A 82 1.07 4.88 -9.97
N GLU A 83 0.82 3.73 -9.34
CA GLU A 83 0.31 3.62 -7.98
C GLU A 83 1.43 3.54 -6.93
N GLY A 84 2.68 3.49 -7.37
CA GLY A 84 3.88 3.51 -6.53
C GLY A 84 4.50 4.90 -6.43
N ARG A 85 5.37 5.20 -7.41
CA ARG A 85 6.20 6.42 -7.41
C ARG A 85 5.39 7.72 -7.36
N ASP A 86 4.34 7.84 -8.18
CA ASP A 86 3.55 9.08 -8.24
C ASP A 86 2.86 9.36 -6.91
N VAL A 87 2.35 8.29 -6.27
CA VAL A 87 1.74 8.36 -4.95
C VAL A 87 2.77 8.72 -3.87
N ALA A 88 3.97 8.16 -3.92
CA ALA A 88 5.04 8.49 -2.98
C ALA A 88 5.46 9.97 -3.08
N LEU A 89 5.57 10.52 -4.29
CA LEU A 89 5.86 11.93 -4.51
C LEU A 89 4.71 12.84 -4.03
N TRP A 90 3.46 12.41 -4.22
CA TRP A 90 2.31 13.12 -3.66
C TRP A 90 2.36 13.12 -2.13
N LEU A 91 2.63 12.00 -1.47
CA LEU A 91 2.80 11.92 -0.01
C LEU A 91 3.93 12.85 0.48
N ASN A 92 5.08 12.89 -0.22
CA ASN A 92 6.16 13.83 0.11
C ASN A 92 5.69 15.29 0.01
N SER A 93 4.85 15.63 -0.97
CA SER A 93 4.29 16.99 -1.08
C SER A 93 3.38 17.37 0.09
N LEU A 94 2.87 16.40 0.85
CA LEU A 94 2.08 16.60 2.06
C LEU A 94 2.92 16.59 3.35
N GLY A 95 4.25 16.45 3.25
CA GLY A 95 5.12 16.35 4.42
C GLY A 95 5.21 14.95 5.02
N LEU A 96 4.88 13.90 4.26
CA LEU A 96 4.92 12.51 4.69
C LEU A 96 6.03 11.75 3.97
N ASN A 97 6.75 10.90 4.67
CA ASN A 97 7.66 9.95 4.05
C ASN A 97 6.88 8.81 3.37
N ALA A 98 7.50 8.18 2.36
CA ALA A 98 6.90 7.03 1.71
C ALA A 98 7.92 5.91 1.46
N ALA A 99 7.45 4.67 1.55
CA ALA A 99 8.20 3.45 1.25
C ALA A 99 7.35 2.59 0.31
N VAL A 100 7.68 2.58 -0.99
CA VAL A 100 6.97 1.78 -1.99
C VAL A 100 7.49 0.35 -1.93
N LEU A 101 6.62 -0.59 -1.60
CA LEU A 101 6.97 -2.00 -1.52
C LEU A 101 6.66 -2.71 -2.84
N ALA A 102 7.69 -3.25 -3.48
CA ALA A 102 7.55 -4.28 -4.50
C ALA A 102 7.46 -5.65 -3.78
N TYR A 103 6.25 -6.02 -3.40
CA TYR A 103 5.95 -7.31 -2.75
C TYR A 103 6.00 -8.46 -3.77
N SER A 104 6.08 -9.71 -3.31
CA SER A 104 6.06 -10.90 -4.18
C SER A 104 4.80 -10.93 -5.05
N VAL A 105 4.97 -11.19 -6.34
CA VAL A 105 3.88 -11.32 -7.33
C VAL A 105 4.03 -12.63 -8.10
N ALA A 106 2.96 -13.08 -8.78
CA ALA A 106 2.92 -14.38 -9.45
C ALA A 106 3.96 -14.53 -10.58
N GLU A 107 4.37 -13.43 -11.22
CA GLU A 107 5.46 -13.46 -12.21
C GLU A 107 6.82 -13.81 -11.61
N ASP A 108 7.02 -13.52 -10.32
CA ASP A 108 8.28 -13.75 -9.61
C ASP A 108 8.35 -15.13 -8.95
N VAL A 109 7.20 -15.73 -8.65
CA VAL A 109 7.09 -16.97 -7.87
C VAL A 109 6.37 -18.04 -8.67
N PRO A 110 7.08 -19.00 -9.26
CA PRO A 110 6.45 -20.14 -9.93
C PRO A 110 5.90 -21.10 -8.86
N ALA A 111 4.68 -20.87 -8.43
CA ALA A 111 3.98 -21.66 -7.43
C ALA A 111 2.51 -21.83 -7.82
N ASP A 112 1.88 -22.90 -7.32
CA ASP A 112 0.44 -23.13 -7.50
C ASP A 112 -0.41 -22.08 -6.75
N ALA A 113 0.17 -21.40 -5.76
CA ALA A 113 -0.42 -20.29 -5.02
C ALA A 113 0.67 -19.35 -4.50
N LEU A 114 0.45 -18.05 -4.65
CA LEU A 114 1.38 -17.00 -4.21
C LEU A 114 1.31 -16.77 -2.69
N HIS A 115 0.11 -16.95 -2.09
CA HIS A 115 -0.10 -16.81 -0.65
C HIS A 115 0.78 -17.82 0.13
N PRO A 116 1.47 -17.40 1.23
CA PRO A 116 1.34 -16.16 1.98
C PRO A 116 2.43 -15.11 1.67
N ALA A 117 3.20 -15.25 0.59
CA ALA A 117 4.38 -14.44 0.33
C ALA A 117 4.13 -12.91 0.39
N PRO A 118 3.14 -12.31 -0.30
CA PRO A 118 2.93 -10.85 -0.24
C PRO A 118 2.68 -10.33 1.18
N LEU A 119 1.91 -11.09 1.97
CA LEU A 119 1.59 -10.68 3.35
C LEU A 119 2.81 -10.79 4.27
N ARG A 120 3.67 -11.79 4.08
CA ARG A 120 4.95 -11.88 4.78
C ARG A 120 5.85 -10.70 4.46
N ASP A 121 5.93 -10.32 3.18
CA ASP A 121 6.73 -9.20 2.71
C ASP A 121 6.25 -7.89 3.35
N ALA A 122 4.94 -7.64 3.33
CA ALA A 122 4.35 -6.45 3.94
C ALA A 122 4.59 -6.40 5.46
N ARG A 123 4.45 -7.53 6.16
CA ARG A 123 4.75 -7.65 7.61
C ARG A 123 6.23 -7.40 7.91
N ALA A 124 7.13 -7.95 7.10
CA ALA A 124 8.56 -7.75 7.28
C ALA A 124 8.95 -6.28 7.11
N VAL A 125 8.37 -5.58 6.12
CA VAL A 125 8.62 -4.14 5.91
C VAL A 125 8.02 -3.31 7.03
N LEU A 126 6.81 -3.63 7.49
CA LEU A 126 6.22 -2.94 8.65
C LEU A 126 7.10 -3.07 9.90
N ALA A 127 7.57 -4.29 10.21
CA ALA A 127 8.46 -4.55 11.33
C ALA A 127 9.81 -3.81 11.18
N TRP A 128 10.38 -3.79 9.98
CA TRP A 128 11.62 -3.09 9.66
C TRP A 128 11.49 -1.57 9.82
N LEU A 129 10.40 -0.96 9.38
CA LEU A 129 10.11 0.46 9.60
C LEU A 129 9.90 0.73 11.10
N ARG A 130 9.13 -0.11 11.80
CA ARG A 130 8.80 0.01 13.21
C ARG A 130 10.03 -0.14 14.12
N GLY A 131 10.95 -1.03 13.76
CA GLY A 131 12.20 -1.27 14.49
C GLY A 131 13.22 -0.14 14.38
N GLY A 132 13.03 0.84 13.50
CA GLY A 132 13.99 1.92 13.26
C GLY A 132 15.28 1.46 12.57
N GLU A 133 15.33 0.21 12.08
CA GLU A 133 16.50 -0.38 11.40
C GLU A 133 16.58 0.00 9.92
N SER A 134 15.60 0.76 9.44
CA SER A 134 15.50 1.17 8.03
C SER A 134 16.67 2.05 7.56
N GLY A 135 17.38 2.71 8.48
CA GLY A 135 18.39 3.71 8.13
C GLY A 135 17.80 5.04 7.68
N PHE A 136 16.46 5.15 7.63
CA PHE A 136 15.73 6.39 7.35
C PHE A 136 15.27 7.03 8.66
N SER A 137 15.40 8.35 8.74
CA SER A 137 14.89 9.11 9.88
C SER A 137 13.37 9.33 9.69
N VAL A 138 12.56 8.39 10.15
CA VAL A 138 11.09 8.46 10.12
C VAL A 138 10.51 8.36 11.53
N ASP A 139 9.26 8.79 11.71
CA ASP A 139 8.53 8.55 12.96
C ASP A 139 8.05 7.10 13.00
N THR A 140 8.74 6.26 13.74
CA THR A 140 8.43 4.83 13.86
C THR A 140 7.14 4.55 14.64
N SER A 141 6.55 5.55 15.30
CA SER A 141 5.26 5.45 15.99
C SER A 141 4.05 5.78 15.12
N ARG A 142 4.28 6.35 13.92
CA ARG A 142 3.24 6.72 12.95
C ARG A 142 3.55 6.11 11.58
N ILE A 143 3.21 4.83 11.40
CA ILE A 143 3.40 4.10 10.15
C ILE A 143 2.02 3.79 9.54
N GLY A 144 1.70 4.45 8.44
CA GLY A 144 0.50 4.20 7.66
C GLY A 144 0.73 3.15 6.57
N VAL A 145 -0.36 2.56 6.07
CA VAL A 145 -0.35 1.78 4.84
C VAL A 145 -1.29 2.40 3.83
N MET A 146 -0.87 2.44 2.56
CA MET A 146 -1.71 2.90 1.45
C MET A 146 -1.67 1.85 0.35
N GLY A 147 -2.82 1.27 0.01
CA GLY A 147 -2.90 0.21 -0.99
C GLY A 147 -3.95 0.46 -2.06
N PHE A 148 -3.66 0.01 -3.27
CA PHE A 148 -4.47 0.19 -4.47
C PHE A 148 -4.88 -1.16 -5.03
N SER A 149 -6.16 -1.37 -5.37
CA SER A 149 -6.63 -2.61 -6.00
C SER A 149 -6.23 -3.87 -5.22
N ALA A 150 -5.43 -4.77 -5.81
CA ALA A 150 -4.84 -5.93 -5.12
C ALA A 150 -3.87 -5.51 -3.99
N GLY A 151 -3.12 -4.42 -4.16
CA GLY A 151 -2.34 -3.81 -3.07
C GLY A 151 -3.24 -3.26 -1.96
N GLY A 152 -4.46 -2.83 -2.29
CA GLY A 152 -5.52 -2.48 -1.33
C GLY A 152 -5.99 -3.70 -0.53
N HIS A 153 -6.08 -4.88 -1.14
CA HIS A 153 -6.33 -6.13 -0.44
C HIS A 153 -5.18 -6.46 0.53
N LEU A 154 -3.95 -6.34 0.08
CA LEU A 154 -2.78 -6.57 0.91
C LEU A 154 -2.74 -5.59 2.10
N ALA A 155 -3.04 -4.30 1.87
CA ALA A 155 -3.15 -3.31 2.94
C ALA A 155 -4.27 -3.64 3.93
N ALA A 156 -5.44 -4.06 3.45
CA ALA A 156 -6.58 -4.45 4.28
C ALA A 156 -6.27 -5.71 5.11
N THR A 157 -5.67 -6.75 4.52
CA THR A 157 -5.27 -7.97 5.24
C THR A 157 -4.19 -7.71 6.29
N LEU A 158 -3.22 -6.83 6.00
CA LEU A 158 -2.24 -6.37 6.98
C LEU A 158 -2.89 -5.62 8.14
N SER A 159 -3.84 -4.73 7.84
CA SER A 159 -4.55 -3.89 8.82
C SER A 159 -5.50 -4.67 9.70
N THR A 160 -6.12 -5.74 9.20
CA THR A 160 -7.03 -6.59 9.97
C THR A 160 -6.32 -7.73 10.72
N GLY A 161 -5.02 -7.94 10.44
CA GLY A 161 -4.25 -9.02 11.06
C GLY A 161 -4.69 -10.41 10.62
N VAL A 162 -5.32 -10.49 9.44
CA VAL A 162 -5.78 -11.76 8.85
C VAL A 162 -4.63 -12.72 8.62
N ASP A 163 -4.90 -14.01 8.76
CA ASP A 163 -4.04 -15.14 8.43
C ASP A 163 -2.79 -15.37 9.31
N ALA A 164 -2.97 -16.23 10.30
CA ALA A 164 -1.89 -16.68 11.17
C ALA A 164 -0.80 -17.49 10.45
N SER A 165 -1.05 -18.04 9.25
CA SER A 165 -0.05 -18.83 8.49
C SER A 165 1.09 -17.94 7.96
N ALA A 166 0.85 -16.65 7.77
CA ALA A 166 1.87 -15.68 7.40
C ALA A 166 2.75 -15.21 8.59
N GLY A 167 2.69 -15.88 9.72
CA GLY A 167 3.38 -15.55 10.96
C GLY A 167 2.50 -14.78 11.96
N PRO A 168 2.96 -14.57 13.19
CA PRO A 168 2.18 -13.88 14.20
C PRO A 168 1.83 -12.47 13.72
N ALA A 169 0.54 -12.09 13.84
CA ALA A 169 0.08 -10.74 13.60
C ALA A 169 0.54 -9.85 14.76
N LEU A 170 1.84 -9.57 14.82
CA LEU A 170 2.46 -8.88 15.95
C LEU A 170 2.29 -7.37 15.88
N ASP A 171 2.06 -6.83 14.68
CA ASP A 171 1.97 -5.39 14.47
C ASP A 171 0.98 -5.07 13.34
N ARG A 172 0.28 -3.96 13.48
CA ARG A 172 -0.61 -3.40 12.47
C ARG A 172 -0.16 -1.98 12.16
N PRO A 173 -0.43 -1.46 10.96
CA PRO A 173 -0.21 -0.05 10.69
C PRO A 173 -1.09 0.81 11.59
N ASP A 174 -0.69 2.06 11.83
CA ASP A 174 -1.42 2.98 12.69
C ASP A 174 -2.60 3.64 11.96
N LEU A 175 -2.62 3.54 10.62
CA LEU A 175 -3.64 4.07 9.75
C LEU A 175 -3.63 3.37 8.39
N ALA A 176 -4.79 3.23 7.75
CA ALA A 176 -4.91 2.64 6.42
C ALA A 176 -5.62 3.58 5.42
N VAL A 177 -5.12 3.60 4.19
CA VAL A 177 -5.75 4.23 3.03
C VAL A 177 -5.94 3.17 1.94
N LEU A 178 -7.17 2.92 1.55
CA LEU A 178 -7.56 1.87 0.61
C LEU A 178 -8.22 2.49 -0.63
N ALA A 179 -7.54 2.39 -1.76
CA ALA A 179 -8.00 2.93 -3.03
C ALA A 179 -8.58 1.80 -3.90
N TYR A 180 -9.88 1.88 -4.22
CA TYR A 180 -10.60 0.85 -4.99
C TYR A 180 -10.15 -0.59 -4.67
N PRO A 181 -10.10 -0.94 -3.38
CA PRO A 181 -9.47 -2.17 -2.94
C PRO A 181 -10.25 -3.41 -3.34
N VAL A 182 -9.54 -4.48 -3.69
CA VAL A 182 -10.09 -5.83 -3.51
C VAL A 182 -10.20 -6.08 -2.01
N ILE A 183 -11.30 -6.62 -1.53
CA ILE A 183 -11.55 -6.89 -0.11
C ILE A 183 -12.02 -8.32 0.12
N SER A 184 -13.12 -8.69 -0.54
CA SER A 184 -13.69 -10.02 -0.40
C SER A 184 -13.12 -10.96 -1.47
N MET A 185 -12.68 -12.13 -1.04
CA MET A 185 -12.32 -13.23 -1.93
C MET A 185 -13.51 -14.20 -2.19
N VAL A 186 -14.69 -13.86 -1.64
CA VAL A 186 -15.91 -14.70 -1.72
C VAL A 186 -17.02 -14.03 -2.51
N SER A 187 -17.32 -12.76 -2.22
CA SER A 187 -18.44 -12.02 -2.82
C SER A 187 -17.92 -10.80 -3.58
N HIS A 188 -18.43 -10.53 -4.78
CA HIS A 188 -18.00 -9.42 -5.63
C HIS A 188 -16.47 -9.40 -5.82
N CYS A 189 -15.87 -10.58 -5.86
CA CYS A 189 -14.43 -10.72 -5.89
C CYS A 189 -13.86 -10.46 -7.29
N HIS A 190 -12.65 -9.95 -7.33
CA HIS A 190 -11.84 -9.91 -8.54
C HIS A 190 -11.16 -11.26 -8.73
N GLU A 191 -11.74 -12.14 -9.57
CA GLU A 191 -11.28 -13.54 -9.72
C GLU A 191 -9.82 -13.65 -10.14
N GLY A 192 -9.28 -12.72 -10.96
CA GLY A 192 -7.86 -12.72 -11.31
C GLY A 192 -6.95 -12.57 -10.08
N SER A 193 -7.32 -11.73 -9.11
CA SER A 193 -6.57 -11.61 -7.85
C SER A 193 -6.73 -12.86 -6.98
N VAL A 194 -7.90 -13.50 -6.97
CA VAL A 194 -8.13 -14.75 -6.25
C VAL A 194 -7.24 -15.85 -6.80
N GLU A 195 -7.23 -16.03 -8.11
CA GLU A 195 -6.45 -17.05 -8.79
C GLU A 195 -4.94 -16.85 -8.62
N ALA A 196 -4.46 -15.61 -8.81
CA ALA A 196 -3.05 -15.30 -8.62
C ALA A 196 -2.59 -15.56 -7.18
N LEU A 197 -3.42 -15.19 -6.19
CA LEU A 197 -3.04 -15.29 -4.78
C LEU A 197 -3.19 -16.71 -4.22
N LEU A 198 -4.27 -17.42 -4.58
CA LEU A 198 -4.67 -18.69 -3.98
C LEU A 198 -4.54 -19.90 -4.92
N GLY A 199 -4.14 -19.68 -6.17
CA GLY A 199 -4.11 -20.71 -7.21
C GLY A 199 -5.48 -20.97 -7.85
N PRO A 200 -5.52 -21.87 -8.85
CA PRO A 200 -6.75 -22.24 -9.52
C PRO A 200 -7.67 -23.04 -8.59
N ALA A 201 -8.94 -22.69 -8.52
CA ALA A 201 -9.98 -23.36 -7.73
C ALA A 201 -9.69 -23.49 -6.20
N PRO A 202 -9.40 -22.38 -5.51
CA PRO A 202 -9.15 -22.43 -4.08
C PRO A 202 -10.42 -22.82 -3.29
N ALA A 203 -10.23 -23.52 -2.16
CA ALA A 203 -11.33 -23.86 -1.29
C ALA A 203 -12.03 -22.62 -0.71
N LEU A 204 -13.33 -22.69 -0.47
CA LEU A 204 -14.09 -21.58 0.11
C LEU A 204 -13.54 -21.12 1.48
N SER A 205 -12.97 -22.04 2.25
CA SER A 205 -12.31 -21.73 3.52
C SER A 205 -11.07 -20.83 3.33
N GLN A 206 -10.26 -21.05 2.30
CA GLN A 206 -9.11 -20.23 1.96
C GLN A 206 -9.56 -18.82 1.51
N ARG A 207 -10.58 -18.76 0.64
CA ARG A 207 -11.18 -17.50 0.22
C ARG A 207 -11.71 -16.68 1.41
N ARG A 208 -12.41 -17.32 2.35
CA ARG A 208 -12.92 -16.68 3.57
C ARG A 208 -11.79 -16.18 4.47
N ALA A 209 -10.76 -17.00 4.65
CA ALA A 209 -9.61 -16.64 5.49
C ALA A 209 -8.89 -15.37 5.02
N LEU A 210 -8.97 -15.05 3.72
CA LEU A 210 -8.36 -13.86 3.13
C LEU A 210 -9.37 -12.75 2.77
N SER A 211 -10.63 -12.87 3.16
CA SER A 211 -11.62 -11.81 3.00
C SER A 211 -11.50 -10.81 4.16
N ALA A 212 -10.88 -9.66 3.91
CA ALA A 212 -10.53 -8.69 4.94
C ALA A 212 -11.75 -8.07 5.66
N ASP A 213 -12.91 -8.01 5.00
CA ASP A 213 -14.17 -7.56 5.63
C ASP A 213 -14.67 -8.52 6.72
N GLN A 214 -14.25 -9.77 6.69
CA GLN A 214 -14.60 -10.78 7.71
C GLN A 214 -13.62 -10.79 8.90
N ALA A 215 -12.48 -10.11 8.77
CA ALA A 215 -11.43 -10.09 9.78
C ALA A 215 -11.31 -8.75 10.53
N VAL A 216 -12.16 -7.78 10.22
CA VAL A 216 -12.20 -6.51 10.94
C VAL A 216 -12.55 -6.74 12.40
N ASP A 217 -11.79 -6.12 13.29
CA ASP A 217 -12.00 -6.11 14.74
C ASP A 217 -11.74 -4.71 15.34
N ALA A 218 -11.88 -4.56 16.65
CA ALA A 218 -11.68 -3.28 17.33
C ALA A 218 -10.21 -2.77 17.30
N ALA A 219 -9.24 -3.61 16.95
CA ALA A 219 -7.83 -3.24 16.80
C ALA A 219 -7.48 -2.87 15.35
N THR A 220 -8.42 -2.98 14.41
CA THR A 220 -8.24 -2.51 13.04
C THR A 220 -8.01 -0.99 13.05
N PRO A 221 -6.97 -0.47 12.36
CA PRO A 221 -6.66 0.96 12.39
C PRO A 221 -7.72 1.81 11.71
N PRO A 222 -7.80 3.11 12.04
CA PRO A 222 -8.61 4.06 11.30
C PRO A 222 -8.34 3.99 9.81
N THR A 223 -9.40 3.96 9.00
CA THR A 223 -9.30 3.65 7.57
C THR A 223 -9.98 4.71 6.69
N PHE A 224 -9.27 5.20 5.69
CA PHE A 224 -9.83 5.98 4.59
C PHE A 224 -10.04 5.07 3.39
N LEU A 225 -11.23 5.12 2.77
CA LEU A 225 -11.57 4.35 1.56
C LEU A 225 -12.08 5.29 0.47
N TRP A 226 -11.73 4.96 -0.77
CA TRP A 226 -12.41 5.55 -1.92
C TRP A 226 -12.55 4.54 -3.06
N HIS A 227 -13.60 4.76 -3.89
CA HIS A 227 -13.93 3.90 -5.03
C HIS A 227 -14.70 4.70 -6.08
N THR A 228 -14.87 4.14 -7.28
CA THR A 228 -15.84 4.61 -8.27
C THR A 228 -17.00 3.65 -8.36
N ALA A 229 -18.22 4.17 -8.54
CA ALA A 229 -19.44 3.35 -8.50
C ALA A 229 -19.59 2.44 -9.72
N ASP A 230 -18.94 2.79 -10.82
CA ASP A 230 -18.96 2.08 -12.10
C ASP A 230 -17.63 1.38 -12.40
N ASP A 231 -16.80 1.10 -11.37
CA ASP A 231 -15.58 0.31 -11.50
C ASP A 231 -15.92 -1.06 -12.12
N ASP A 232 -15.35 -1.33 -13.30
CA ASP A 232 -15.67 -2.49 -14.13
C ASP A 232 -14.81 -3.72 -13.82
N ALA A 233 -13.80 -3.59 -12.98
CA ALA A 233 -12.91 -4.68 -12.60
C ALA A 233 -13.10 -5.12 -11.13
N VAL A 234 -13.14 -4.16 -10.20
CA VAL A 234 -13.36 -4.43 -8.78
C VAL A 234 -14.67 -3.75 -8.33
N PRO A 235 -15.73 -4.52 -8.11
CA PRO A 235 -17.02 -3.96 -7.72
C PRO A 235 -16.94 -3.11 -6.45
N VAL A 236 -17.62 -1.96 -6.44
CA VAL A 236 -17.65 -0.99 -5.33
C VAL A 236 -18.12 -1.63 -4.01
N GLU A 237 -18.84 -2.74 -4.07
CA GLU A 237 -19.30 -3.53 -2.93
C GLU A 237 -18.14 -3.99 -2.04
N ASN A 238 -16.91 -4.11 -2.57
CA ASN A 238 -15.71 -4.37 -1.78
C ASN A 238 -15.50 -3.27 -0.73
N SER A 239 -15.50 -2.01 -1.15
CA SER A 239 -15.36 -0.87 -0.23
C SER A 239 -16.56 -0.72 0.69
N LEU A 240 -17.78 -0.96 0.20
CA LEU A 240 -19.01 -0.90 1.01
C LEU A 240 -19.04 -1.97 2.10
N SER A 241 -18.64 -3.21 1.78
CA SER A 241 -18.60 -4.32 2.76
C SER A 241 -17.57 -4.06 3.85
N HIS A 242 -16.38 -3.58 3.48
CA HIS A 242 -15.33 -3.24 4.45
C HIS A 242 -15.74 -2.08 5.35
N ALA A 243 -16.26 -1.00 4.79
CA ALA A 243 -16.79 0.13 5.58
C ALA A 243 -17.90 -0.31 6.53
N GLY A 244 -18.81 -1.19 6.07
CA GLY A 244 -19.83 -1.80 6.93
C GLY A 244 -19.25 -2.64 8.07
N ALA A 245 -18.13 -3.33 7.83
CA ALA A 245 -17.42 -4.08 8.87
C ALA A 245 -16.76 -3.13 9.88
N LEU A 246 -16.06 -2.09 9.42
CA LEU A 246 -15.47 -1.06 10.27
C LEU A 246 -16.52 -0.41 11.18
N ALA A 247 -17.69 -0.06 10.61
CA ALA A 247 -18.80 0.51 11.37
C ALA A 247 -19.32 -0.42 12.48
N ARG A 248 -19.48 -1.72 12.19
CA ARG A 248 -19.92 -2.71 13.19
C ARG A 248 -18.96 -2.85 14.36
N HIS A 249 -17.65 -2.64 14.12
CA HIS A 249 -16.63 -2.75 15.17
C HIS A 249 -16.23 -1.42 15.79
N GLY A 250 -16.91 -0.32 15.43
CA GLY A 250 -16.64 1.01 15.97
C GLY A 250 -15.30 1.60 15.55
N VAL A 251 -14.71 1.08 14.48
CA VAL A 251 -13.45 1.60 13.92
C VAL A 251 -13.74 2.90 13.17
N PRO A 252 -13.00 3.99 13.42
CA PRO A 252 -13.17 5.23 12.67
C PRO A 252 -12.81 5.07 11.20
N PHE A 253 -13.67 5.53 10.29
CA PHE A 253 -13.38 5.49 8.85
C PHE A 253 -13.99 6.66 8.09
N ALA A 254 -13.51 6.90 6.88
CA ALA A 254 -14.14 7.72 5.86
C ALA A 254 -14.29 6.88 4.58
N LEU A 255 -15.43 7.00 3.90
CA LEU A 255 -15.66 6.36 2.61
C LEU A 255 -16.15 7.39 1.59
N HIS A 256 -15.50 7.46 0.43
CA HIS A 256 -15.89 8.32 -0.68
C HIS A 256 -16.12 7.47 -1.93
N VAL A 257 -17.33 7.53 -2.48
CA VAL A 257 -17.68 6.87 -3.73
C VAL A 257 -17.95 7.92 -4.79
N PHE A 258 -17.16 7.90 -5.86
CA PHE A 258 -17.34 8.79 -7.00
C PHE A 258 -18.24 8.13 -8.05
N PRO A 259 -19.09 8.88 -8.74
CA PRO A 259 -20.08 8.28 -9.66
C PRO A 259 -19.45 7.51 -10.80
N GLN A 260 -18.29 7.96 -11.32
CA GLN A 260 -17.67 7.42 -12.53
C GLN A 260 -16.16 7.35 -12.42
N GLY A 261 -15.58 6.34 -13.07
CA GLY A 261 -14.16 6.17 -13.27
C GLY A 261 -13.78 4.71 -13.48
N ARG A 262 -12.92 4.45 -14.45
CA ARG A 262 -12.36 3.12 -14.68
C ARG A 262 -11.59 2.63 -13.46
N HIS A 263 -11.32 1.34 -13.40
CA HIS A 263 -10.39 0.79 -12.42
C HIS A 263 -8.95 1.31 -12.60
N GLY A 264 -8.18 1.38 -11.51
CA GLY A 264 -6.75 1.69 -11.56
C GLY A 264 -6.40 3.15 -11.85
N LEU A 265 -7.17 4.10 -11.30
CA LEU A 265 -6.99 5.54 -11.54
C LEU A 265 -5.73 6.13 -10.87
N GLY A 266 -5.15 5.49 -9.85
CA GLY A 266 -4.07 6.08 -9.07
C GLY A 266 -4.47 7.44 -8.49
N LEU A 267 -3.69 8.49 -8.77
CA LEU A 267 -4.03 9.86 -8.38
C LEU A 267 -5.13 10.49 -9.26
N ALA A 268 -5.58 9.81 -10.33
CA ALA A 268 -6.57 10.28 -11.29
C ALA A 268 -6.23 11.65 -11.94
N VAL A 269 -4.96 12.04 -12.00
CA VAL A 269 -4.53 13.34 -12.51
C VAL A 269 -4.25 13.36 -14.01
N ASN A 270 -4.02 12.20 -14.61
CA ASN A 270 -3.67 12.03 -16.03
C ASN A 270 -4.80 11.40 -16.85
N GLU A 271 -6.04 11.41 -16.36
CA GLU A 271 -7.16 10.80 -17.06
C GLU A 271 -7.57 11.61 -18.27
N PRO A 272 -7.84 10.95 -19.42
CA PRO A 272 -8.28 11.63 -20.62
C PRO A 272 -9.68 12.24 -20.43
N GLY A 273 -9.89 13.46 -20.91
CA GLY A 273 -11.19 14.11 -20.86
C GLY A 273 -11.09 15.63 -20.69
N PRO A 274 -12.20 16.35 -20.77
CA PRO A 274 -12.23 17.78 -20.55
C PRO A 274 -12.13 18.08 -19.05
N GLY A 275 -11.02 18.68 -18.64
CA GLY A 275 -10.83 19.11 -17.26
C GLY A 275 -10.29 18.01 -16.32
N ARG A 276 -10.32 18.31 -15.02
CA ARG A 276 -9.85 17.38 -13.97
C ARG A 276 -10.89 16.28 -13.74
N HIS A 277 -10.44 15.04 -13.67
CA HIS A 277 -11.33 13.90 -13.38
C HIS A 277 -11.95 14.06 -11.98
N PRO A 278 -13.29 13.87 -11.81
CA PRO A 278 -13.93 14.06 -10.50
C PRO A 278 -13.34 13.22 -9.38
N ALA A 279 -12.95 11.96 -9.68
CA ALA A 279 -12.32 11.11 -8.68
C ALA A 279 -10.96 11.61 -8.21
N ALA A 280 -10.26 12.51 -8.94
CA ALA A 280 -8.99 13.09 -8.47
C ALA A 280 -9.16 13.91 -7.18
N ASP A 281 -10.38 14.28 -6.80
CA ASP A 281 -10.67 14.91 -5.52
C ASP A 281 -10.42 14.02 -4.30
N TRP A 282 -10.29 12.70 -4.52
CA TRP A 282 -9.99 11.79 -3.42
C TRP A 282 -8.70 12.16 -2.68
N SER A 283 -7.68 12.61 -3.41
CA SER A 283 -6.39 12.98 -2.82
C SER A 283 -6.52 14.15 -1.83
N ARG A 284 -7.31 15.17 -2.18
CA ARG A 284 -7.61 16.29 -1.29
C ARG A 284 -8.50 15.86 -0.09
N LEU A 285 -9.46 14.98 -0.31
CA LEU A 285 -10.30 14.44 0.77
C LEU A 285 -9.47 13.60 1.74
N CYS A 286 -8.54 12.79 1.22
CA CYS A 286 -7.58 12.04 2.01
C CYS A 286 -6.65 12.97 2.81
N GLN A 287 -6.11 14.01 2.19
CA GLN A 287 -5.30 15.02 2.86
C GLN A 287 -6.06 15.64 4.05
N ASN A 288 -7.30 16.12 3.84
CA ASN A 288 -8.10 16.68 4.92
C ASN A 288 -8.37 15.67 6.06
N TRP A 289 -8.55 14.40 5.71
CA TRP A 289 -8.76 13.34 6.69
C TRP A 289 -7.49 13.04 7.49
N LEU A 290 -6.32 13.02 6.85
CA LEU A 290 -5.01 12.88 7.49
C LEU A 290 -4.71 14.04 8.43
N ASP A 291 -4.98 15.27 7.99
CA ASP A 291 -4.81 16.50 8.80
C ASP A 291 -5.69 16.45 10.05
N GLY A 292 -6.97 16.14 9.90
CA GLY A 292 -7.90 15.97 11.01
C GLY A 292 -7.52 14.87 12.01
N ARG A 293 -6.52 14.02 11.69
CA ARG A 293 -5.95 12.98 12.54
C ARG A 293 -4.55 13.30 13.07
N GLY A 294 -4.05 14.51 12.79
CA GLY A 294 -2.71 14.93 13.24
C GLY A 294 -1.56 14.22 12.52
N TRP A 295 -1.79 13.81 11.25
CA TRP A 295 -0.73 13.19 10.43
C TRP A 295 0.07 14.22 9.63
N LEU A 296 -0.49 15.42 9.43
CA LEU A 296 0.11 16.51 8.66
C LEU A 296 0.53 17.65 9.59
N ASP A 297 1.58 17.43 10.39
CA ASP A 297 2.08 18.44 11.33
C ASP A 297 2.57 19.68 10.58
N GLY A 298 1.95 20.84 10.84
CA GLY A 298 2.43 22.15 10.38
C GLY A 298 2.06 22.53 8.94
N TRP A 299 1.13 21.82 8.31
CA TRP A 299 0.62 22.27 7.01
C TRP A 299 -0.20 23.55 7.18
N PRO A 300 0.08 24.64 6.41
CA PRO A 300 -0.74 25.86 6.46
C PRO A 300 -2.16 25.54 5.98
N ALA A 301 -3.14 25.92 6.77
CA ALA A 301 -4.56 25.78 6.49
C ALA A 301 -4.99 26.56 5.24
#